data_63da8fa09475813f416673bc7020a9c4
#
_entry.id   63da8fa09475813f416673bc7020a9c4
#
_cell.length_a   1.000
_cell.length_b   1.000
_cell.length_c   1.000
_cell.angle_alpha   90.00
_cell.angle_beta   90.00
_cell.angle_gamma   90.00
#
_symmetry.space_group_name_H-M   'P 1'
#
loop_
_entity.id
_entity.type
_entity.pdbx_description
1 polymer ?
#
loop_
_entity_poly.entity_id
_entity_poly.type
_entity_poly.pdbx_seq_one_letter_code
_entity_poly.pdbx_strand_id
1 'polypeptide(L)'
;MEKTLIYHYTSLSHLIEIFRVGKVLTSQTEKMLKVKKPGLWFSTNSKWEHSAFKRFNDGKKEFDLNTPEEFEKYIGCARLVTNLNSLFVTFAKYKHKSKVNPLLWDKMAEIGKSKGADPTEWYATFSPISINNLGIEVYENGEWYNLKKEGGEFDSDLFNRNLEKTFVFKQGKEMEEKMLKEQQANQPIAVKKDNESNALVEEKVVEKEVVEEKVVEEKVVEEKKTKSKGLFSKVKSFFSKK
;
A
#
# COMPACT_ATOMS: atom_id res chain seq x y z
N MET A 1 30.36 -11.29 17.43
CA MET A 1 29.64 -11.99 16.37
C MET A 1 28.98 -10.95 15.50
N GLU A 2 29.23 -11.01 14.22
CA GLU A 2 28.58 -10.13 13.23
C GLU A 2 27.09 -10.45 13.18
N LYS A 3 26.25 -9.41 13.22
CA LYS A 3 24.78 -9.59 13.21
C LYS A 3 24.32 -9.76 11.77
N THR A 4 23.70 -10.88 11.45
CA THR A 4 23.10 -11.12 10.14
C THR A 4 21.88 -10.21 9.95
N LEU A 5 21.91 -9.35 8.93
CA LEU A 5 20.75 -8.54 8.53
C LEU A 5 19.79 -9.35 7.69
N ILE A 6 18.50 -9.07 7.87
CA ILE A 6 17.40 -9.62 7.05
C ILE A 6 16.49 -8.50 6.58
N TYR A 7 15.88 -8.69 5.41
CA TYR A 7 15.19 -7.68 4.64
C TYR A 7 13.77 -8.11 4.28
N HIS A 8 12.80 -7.22 4.47
CA HIS A 8 11.43 -7.38 3.97
C HIS A 8 11.19 -6.37 2.86
N TYR A 9 11.09 -6.85 1.63
CA TYR A 9 10.89 -6.01 0.45
C TYR A 9 9.42 -5.63 0.28
N THR A 10 9.17 -4.36 -0.02
CA THR A 10 7.82 -3.81 -0.12
C THR A 10 7.77 -2.64 -1.11
N SER A 11 6.56 -2.16 -1.44
CA SER A 11 6.39 -0.93 -2.23
C SER A 11 6.29 0.30 -1.32
N LEU A 12 6.57 1.50 -1.87
CA LEU A 12 6.36 2.76 -1.14
C LEU A 12 4.89 2.99 -0.80
N SER A 13 3.98 2.61 -1.69
CA SER A 13 2.54 2.69 -1.42
C SER A 13 2.12 1.82 -0.22
N HIS A 14 2.68 0.62 -0.10
CA HIS A 14 2.41 -0.25 1.05
C HIS A 14 3.12 0.27 2.33
N LEU A 15 4.29 0.89 2.19
CA LEU A 15 5.00 1.50 3.32
C LEU A 15 4.17 2.62 3.97
N ILE A 16 3.39 3.38 3.20
CA ILE A 16 2.43 4.37 3.73
C ILE A 16 1.42 3.69 4.68
N GLU A 17 0.87 2.55 4.28
CA GLU A 17 -0.06 1.80 5.14
C GLU A 17 0.62 1.23 6.39
N ILE A 18 1.87 0.78 6.27
CA ILE A 18 2.67 0.33 7.42
C ILE A 18 2.88 1.49 8.41
N PHE A 19 3.20 2.69 7.93
CA PHE A 19 3.30 3.88 8.79
C PHE A 19 1.98 4.21 9.48
N ARG A 20 0.85 4.15 8.75
CA ARG A 20 -0.47 4.42 9.29
C ARG A 20 -0.85 3.45 10.42
N VAL A 21 -0.48 2.17 10.28
CA VAL A 21 -0.77 1.11 11.25
C VAL A 21 0.27 1.07 12.38
N GLY A 22 1.47 1.62 12.16
CA GLY A 22 2.61 1.61 13.09
C GLY A 22 3.33 0.26 13.20
N LYS A 23 2.97 -0.73 12.38
CA LYS A 23 3.56 -2.07 12.40
C LYS A 23 3.42 -2.79 11.06
N VAL A 24 4.35 -3.69 10.79
CA VAL A 24 4.28 -4.63 9.68
C VAL A 24 3.46 -5.84 10.13
N LEU A 25 2.42 -6.15 9.39
CA LEU A 25 1.52 -7.27 9.70
C LEU A 25 1.99 -8.56 9.01
N THR A 26 1.57 -9.70 9.56
CA THR A 26 1.72 -11.00 8.89
C THR A 26 0.92 -11.05 7.59
N SER A 27 1.35 -11.90 6.66
CA SER A 27 0.80 -12.03 5.31
C SER A 27 -0.73 -12.15 5.28
N GLN A 28 -1.39 -11.20 4.61
CA GLN A 28 -2.84 -11.24 4.38
C GLN A 28 -3.20 -12.33 3.37
N THR A 29 -2.37 -12.55 2.35
CA THR A 29 -2.57 -13.64 1.37
C THR A 29 -2.63 -14.99 2.06
N GLU A 30 -1.72 -15.25 3.00
CA GLU A 30 -1.73 -16.49 3.76
C GLU A 30 -2.99 -16.62 4.64
N LYS A 31 -3.48 -15.52 5.21
CA LYS A 31 -4.77 -15.52 5.95
C LYS A 31 -5.93 -15.87 5.03
N MET A 32 -5.97 -15.30 3.82
CA MET A 32 -6.99 -15.63 2.82
C MET A 32 -6.93 -17.11 2.40
N LEU A 33 -5.73 -17.69 2.34
CA LEU A 33 -5.51 -19.12 2.12
C LEU A 33 -5.77 -19.99 3.37
N LYS A 34 -6.32 -19.40 4.44
CA LYS A 34 -6.65 -20.06 5.71
C LYS A 34 -5.43 -20.70 6.41
N VAL A 35 -4.25 -20.12 6.22
CA VAL A 35 -3.05 -20.51 6.97
C VAL A 35 -3.27 -20.18 8.44
N LYS A 36 -3.20 -21.18 9.33
CA LYS A 36 -3.49 -20.99 10.76
C LYS A 36 -2.52 -20.05 11.46
N LYS A 37 -1.27 -20.06 11.02
CA LYS A 37 -0.21 -19.18 11.54
C LYS A 37 0.49 -18.51 10.35
N PRO A 38 -0.06 -17.39 9.84
CA PRO A 38 0.53 -16.67 8.73
C PRO A 38 1.85 -16.01 9.16
N GLY A 39 2.82 -15.98 8.23
CA GLY A 39 4.13 -15.41 8.44
C GLY A 39 4.24 -13.94 8.05
N LEU A 40 5.23 -13.28 8.61
CA LEU A 40 5.82 -12.06 8.08
C LEU A 40 7.22 -12.45 7.59
N TRP A 41 7.46 -12.29 6.29
CA TRP A 41 8.60 -12.85 5.58
C TRP A 41 9.75 -11.88 5.43
N PHE A 42 10.97 -12.40 5.55
CA PHE A 42 12.23 -11.72 5.35
C PHE A 42 13.18 -12.61 4.55
N SER A 43 14.19 -12.01 3.92
CA SER A 43 15.28 -12.70 3.23
C SER A 43 16.63 -12.19 3.72
N THR A 44 17.65 -13.04 3.72
CA THR A 44 19.03 -12.62 3.90
C THR A 44 19.64 -12.01 2.65
N ASN A 45 18.96 -12.11 1.49
CA ASN A 45 19.41 -11.49 0.26
C ASN A 45 19.38 -9.96 0.39
N SER A 46 20.54 -9.34 0.39
CA SER A 46 20.69 -7.88 0.57
C SER A 46 20.52 -7.08 -0.72
N LYS A 47 20.53 -7.73 -1.88
CA LYS A 47 20.34 -7.05 -3.17
C LYS A 47 18.88 -6.97 -3.54
N TRP A 48 18.26 -8.13 -3.77
CA TRP A 48 16.86 -8.24 -4.13
C TRP A 48 16.34 -9.65 -3.87
N GLU A 49 15.17 -9.75 -3.26
CA GLU A 49 14.48 -11.02 -3.07
C GLU A 49 13.52 -11.26 -4.25
N HIS A 50 13.88 -12.17 -5.15
CA HIS A 50 13.12 -12.43 -6.36
C HIS A 50 11.68 -12.93 -6.10
N SER A 51 11.40 -13.52 -4.93
CA SER A 51 10.05 -13.90 -4.55
C SER A 51 9.17 -12.71 -4.12
N ALA A 52 9.73 -11.51 -3.99
CA ALA A 52 9.00 -10.29 -3.66
C ALA A 52 8.27 -9.66 -4.87
N PHE A 53 8.34 -10.28 -6.05
CA PHE A 53 7.67 -9.81 -7.26
C PHE A 53 6.20 -9.44 -7.02
N LYS A 54 5.68 -8.49 -7.81
CA LYS A 54 4.27 -8.05 -7.73
C LYS A 54 3.64 -8.07 -9.11
N ARG A 55 2.43 -8.62 -9.20
CA ARG A 55 1.61 -8.44 -10.38
C ARG A 55 1.08 -7.01 -10.41
N PHE A 56 1.23 -6.37 -11.54
CA PHE A 56 0.86 -4.98 -11.75
C PHE A 56 0.02 -4.84 -13.02
N ASN A 57 -0.94 -3.91 -12.98
CA ASN A 57 -1.76 -3.53 -14.14
C ASN A 57 -1.63 -2.01 -14.33
N ASP A 58 -1.15 -1.60 -15.50
CA ASP A 58 -0.95 -0.19 -15.85
C ASP A 58 -2.20 0.45 -16.51
N GLY A 59 -3.32 -0.27 -16.50
CA GLY A 59 -4.56 0.11 -17.18
C GLY A 59 -4.64 -0.34 -18.64
N LYS A 60 -3.55 -0.88 -19.20
CA LYS A 60 -3.46 -1.41 -20.57
C LYS A 60 -3.12 -2.89 -20.59
N LYS A 61 -2.25 -3.34 -19.70
CA LYS A 61 -1.80 -4.73 -19.61
C LYS A 61 -1.43 -5.12 -18.18
N GLU A 62 -1.50 -6.40 -17.90
CA GLU A 62 -0.93 -7.00 -16.70
C GLU A 62 0.47 -7.55 -16.97
N PHE A 63 1.37 -7.37 -15.99
CA PHE A 63 2.73 -7.92 -16.01
C PHE A 63 3.29 -8.02 -14.59
N ASP A 64 4.37 -8.78 -14.43
CA ASP A 64 5.05 -8.90 -13.15
C ASP A 64 6.17 -7.86 -13.04
N LEU A 65 6.24 -7.18 -11.91
CA LEU A 65 7.40 -6.40 -11.49
C LEU A 65 8.36 -7.36 -10.78
N ASN A 66 9.54 -7.62 -11.36
CA ASN A 66 10.47 -8.64 -10.90
C ASN A 66 11.78 -8.06 -10.35
N THR A 67 12.04 -6.77 -10.56
CA THR A 67 13.29 -6.11 -10.17
C THR A 67 13.04 -4.86 -9.33
N PRO A 68 14.02 -4.40 -8.54
CA PRO A 68 13.89 -3.17 -7.78
C PRO A 68 13.68 -1.93 -8.67
N GLU A 69 14.28 -1.90 -9.88
CA GLU A 69 14.10 -0.82 -10.86
C GLU A 69 12.66 -0.75 -11.38
N GLU A 70 12.05 -1.92 -11.65
CA GLU A 70 10.64 -1.99 -12.03
C GLU A 70 9.73 -1.51 -10.90
N PHE A 71 10.02 -1.91 -9.66
CA PHE A 71 9.32 -1.39 -8.49
C PHE A 71 9.49 0.12 -8.36
N GLU A 72 10.72 0.64 -8.42
CA GLU A 72 11.02 2.08 -8.37
C GLU A 72 10.17 2.85 -9.36
N LYS A 73 10.11 2.38 -10.61
CA LYS A 73 9.37 3.03 -11.69
C LYS A 73 7.85 3.02 -11.48
N TYR A 74 7.28 1.89 -11.06
CA TYR A 74 5.83 1.72 -11.07
C TYR A 74 5.15 2.00 -9.74
N ILE A 75 5.69 1.49 -8.62
CA ILE A 75 5.05 1.51 -7.30
C ILE A 75 5.96 2.02 -6.17
N GLY A 76 7.20 2.37 -6.52
CA GLY A 76 8.27 2.68 -5.58
C GLY A 76 8.80 1.43 -4.86
N CYS A 77 10.11 1.38 -4.66
CA CYS A 77 10.78 0.25 -4.04
C CYS A 77 11.31 0.62 -2.67
N ALA A 78 10.95 -0.18 -1.65
CA ALA A 78 11.45 -0.02 -0.29
C ALA A 78 11.76 -1.38 0.34
N ARG A 79 12.56 -1.37 1.39
CA ARG A 79 12.76 -2.55 2.24
C ARG A 79 12.85 -2.15 3.71
N LEU A 80 12.42 -3.07 4.57
CA LEU A 80 12.53 -2.96 6.01
C LEU A 80 13.64 -3.88 6.48
N VAL A 81 14.51 -3.38 7.35
CA VAL A 81 15.75 -4.04 7.74
C VAL A 81 15.76 -4.32 9.23
N THR A 82 16.17 -5.51 9.62
CA THR A 82 16.39 -5.87 11.04
C THR A 82 17.47 -6.93 11.19
N ASN A 83 17.86 -7.18 12.43
CA ASN A 83 18.79 -8.26 12.74
C ASN A 83 18.05 -9.59 12.86
N LEU A 84 18.62 -10.65 12.29
CA LEU A 84 18.17 -12.02 12.52
C LEU A 84 18.34 -12.36 14.02
N ASN A 85 17.26 -12.83 14.63
CA ASN A 85 17.22 -13.22 16.03
C ASN A 85 16.26 -14.40 16.27
N SER A 86 16.04 -14.80 17.51
CA SER A 86 15.23 -15.96 17.89
C SER A 86 13.73 -15.86 17.53
N LEU A 87 13.22 -14.67 17.18
CA LEU A 87 11.83 -14.48 16.72
C LEU A 87 11.62 -15.03 15.30
N PHE A 88 12.69 -15.19 14.54
CA PHE A 88 12.63 -15.66 13.16
C PHE A 88 12.92 -17.15 13.06
N VAL A 89 12.21 -17.80 12.16
CA VAL A 89 12.43 -19.20 11.81
C VAL A 89 12.77 -19.32 10.33
N THR A 90 13.63 -20.27 9.98
CA THR A 90 13.93 -20.60 8.59
C THR A 90 12.68 -21.10 7.87
N PHE A 91 12.66 -21.04 6.55
CA PHE A 91 11.58 -21.57 5.72
C PHE A 91 11.27 -23.03 6.04
N ALA A 92 12.28 -23.87 6.21
CA ALA A 92 12.10 -25.27 6.57
C ALA A 92 11.32 -25.44 7.90
N LYS A 93 11.67 -24.67 8.94
CA LYS A 93 10.95 -24.68 10.22
C LYS A 93 9.54 -24.08 10.09
N TYR A 94 9.38 -23.06 9.24
CA TYR A 94 8.09 -22.43 8.99
C TYR A 94 7.07 -23.41 8.39
N LYS A 95 7.46 -24.22 7.42
CA LYS A 95 6.63 -25.28 6.81
C LYS A 95 5.92 -26.13 7.87
N HIS A 96 6.65 -26.55 8.92
CA HIS A 96 6.09 -27.36 10.00
C HIS A 96 5.24 -26.53 10.99
N LYS A 97 5.68 -25.32 11.32
CA LYS A 97 5.04 -24.48 12.36
C LYS A 97 3.75 -23.81 11.87
N SER A 98 3.61 -23.51 10.58
CA SER A 98 2.43 -22.88 9.98
C SER A 98 1.20 -23.80 9.98
N LYS A 99 1.41 -25.12 10.14
CA LYS A 99 0.36 -26.15 10.14
C LYS A 99 -0.50 -26.15 8.87
N VAL A 100 0.13 -25.95 7.74
CA VAL A 100 -0.48 -26.02 6.41
C VAL A 100 0.07 -27.25 5.70
N ASN A 101 -0.66 -27.73 4.69
CA ASN A 101 -0.18 -28.81 3.83
C ASN A 101 1.21 -28.47 3.26
N PRO A 102 2.23 -29.30 3.53
CA PRO A 102 3.60 -29.06 3.05
C PRO A 102 3.70 -28.85 1.53
N LEU A 103 2.85 -29.52 0.74
CA LEU A 103 2.81 -29.37 -0.72
C LEU A 103 2.52 -27.92 -1.18
N LEU A 104 1.79 -27.14 -0.40
CA LEU A 104 1.57 -25.72 -0.72
C LEU A 104 2.89 -24.95 -0.67
N TRP A 105 3.68 -25.19 0.38
CA TRP A 105 4.96 -24.53 0.56
C TRP A 105 6.01 -24.99 -0.44
N ASP A 106 5.99 -26.27 -0.84
CA ASP A 106 6.88 -26.79 -1.88
C ASP A 106 6.59 -26.12 -3.21
N LYS A 107 5.32 -25.96 -3.60
CA LYS A 107 4.92 -25.19 -4.78
C LYS A 107 5.34 -23.71 -4.71
N MET A 108 5.19 -23.08 -3.56
CA MET A 108 5.64 -21.69 -3.39
C MET A 108 7.16 -21.56 -3.53
N ALA A 109 7.91 -22.54 -2.99
CA ALA A 109 9.35 -22.58 -3.16
C ALA A 109 9.76 -22.81 -4.62
N GLU A 110 9.06 -23.67 -5.37
CA GLU A 110 9.28 -23.88 -6.79
C GLU A 110 9.02 -22.61 -7.60
N ILE A 111 7.93 -21.89 -7.33
CA ILE A 111 7.63 -20.60 -7.96
C ILE A 111 8.74 -19.59 -7.65
N GLY A 112 9.17 -19.48 -6.39
CA GLY A 112 10.27 -18.60 -6.01
C GLY A 112 11.56 -18.94 -6.76
N LYS A 113 11.95 -20.22 -6.79
CA LYS A 113 13.13 -20.70 -7.52
C LYS A 113 13.05 -20.40 -9.02
N SER A 114 11.89 -20.58 -9.65
CA SER A 114 11.70 -20.25 -11.07
C SER A 114 11.89 -18.76 -11.38
N LYS A 115 11.79 -17.90 -10.38
CA LYS A 115 12.05 -16.46 -10.44
C LYS A 115 13.48 -16.09 -10.01
N GLY A 116 14.31 -17.07 -9.60
CA GLY A 116 15.69 -16.87 -9.15
C GLY A 116 15.87 -16.70 -7.64
N ALA A 117 14.82 -16.92 -6.83
CA ALA A 117 14.93 -16.87 -5.37
C ALA A 117 15.54 -18.14 -4.78
N ASP A 118 16.21 -18.02 -3.64
CA ASP A 118 16.70 -19.15 -2.85
C ASP A 118 15.89 -19.29 -1.54
N PRO A 119 15.06 -20.33 -1.40
CA PRO A 119 14.30 -20.56 -0.17
C PRO A 119 15.15 -20.78 1.09
N THR A 120 16.44 -21.05 0.98
CA THR A 120 17.34 -21.16 2.13
C THR A 120 17.63 -19.80 2.77
N GLU A 121 17.46 -18.71 2.02
CA GLU A 121 17.58 -17.33 2.48
C GLU A 121 16.31 -16.81 3.17
N TRP A 122 15.19 -17.57 3.14
CA TRP A 122 13.91 -17.12 3.66
C TRP A 122 13.74 -17.38 5.15
N TYR A 123 13.29 -16.36 5.83
CA TYR A 123 12.97 -16.36 7.26
C TYR A 123 11.57 -15.79 7.47
N ALA A 124 10.88 -16.27 8.50
CA ALA A 124 9.58 -15.75 8.86
C ALA A 124 9.45 -15.57 10.38
N THR A 125 8.67 -14.59 10.79
CA THR A 125 8.10 -14.49 12.13
C THR A 125 6.59 -14.62 12.09
N PHE A 126 5.99 -15.13 13.17
CA PHE A 126 4.53 -15.28 13.31
C PHE A 126 3.89 -14.06 13.98
N SER A 127 4.67 -13.07 14.34
CA SER A 127 4.22 -11.87 15.05
C SER A 127 4.42 -10.62 14.19
N PRO A 128 3.52 -9.65 14.25
CA PRO A 128 3.75 -8.32 13.70
C PRO A 128 4.97 -7.66 14.34
N ILE A 129 5.67 -6.83 13.59
CA ILE A 129 6.83 -6.07 14.08
C ILE A 129 6.50 -4.58 14.02
N SER A 130 6.77 -3.85 15.12
CA SER A 130 6.64 -2.38 15.13
C SER A 130 7.63 -1.76 14.13
N ILE A 131 7.17 -0.77 13.38
CA ILE A 131 8.01 -0.02 12.43
C ILE A 131 9.18 0.68 13.11
N ASN A 132 9.03 1.03 14.38
CA ASN A 132 10.10 1.67 15.15
C ASN A 132 11.30 0.76 15.39
N ASN A 133 11.11 -0.56 15.32
CA ASN A 133 12.15 -1.57 15.52
C ASN A 133 12.86 -1.97 14.20
N LEU A 134 12.54 -1.28 13.09
CA LEU A 134 13.04 -1.60 11.77
C LEU A 134 13.85 -0.43 11.19
N GLY A 135 14.93 -0.72 10.51
CA GLY A 135 15.52 0.17 9.53
C GLY A 135 14.59 0.27 8.33
N ILE A 136 14.59 1.38 7.64
CA ILE A 136 13.74 1.63 6.47
C ILE A 136 14.64 2.16 5.38
N GLU A 137 14.68 1.47 4.26
CA GLU A 137 15.47 1.87 3.11
C GLU A 137 14.61 1.98 1.86
N VAL A 138 14.95 2.92 0.99
CA VAL A 138 14.35 3.13 -0.32
C VAL A 138 15.39 2.88 -1.40
N TYR A 139 14.95 2.28 -2.50
CA TYR A 139 15.78 2.08 -3.69
C TYR A 139 15.64 3.28 -4.62
N GLU A 140 16.78 3.86 -4.99
CA GLU A 140 16.87 4.96 -5.93
C GLU A 140 18.11 4.84 -6.79
N ASN A 141 17.94 4.81 -8.12
CA ASN A 141 19.04 4.82 -9.10
C ASN A 141 20.10 3.70 -8.89
N GLY A 142 19.66 2.50 -8.54
CA GLY A 142 20.56 1.35 -8.41
C GLY A 142 21.06 1.09 -6.98
N GLU A 143 20.72 1.95 -6.01
CA GLU A 143 21.25 1.87 -4.65
C GLU A 143 20.17 1.96 -3.57
N TRP A 144 20.49 1.46 -2.38
CA TRP A 144 19.61 1.52 -1.22
C TRP A 144 20.00 2.66 -0.28
N TYR A 145 19.07 3.57 0.00
CA TYR A 145 19.25 4.72 0.88
C TYR A 145 18.40 4.59 2.13
N ASN A 146 18.99 4.85 3.29
CA ASN A 146 18.29 4.83 4.56
C ASN A 146 17.35 6.04 4.66
N LEU A 147 16.06 5.80 4.96
CA LEU A 147 15.07 6.83 5.22
C LEU A 147 15.14 7.42 6.64
N LYS A 148 16.03 6.91 7.50
CA LYS A 148 16.34 7.52 8.81
C LYS A 148 17.69 8.21 8.72
N LYS A 149 17.69 9.53 8.87
CA LYS A 149 18.91 10.35 8.98
C LYS A 149 19.69 10.02 10.25
N GLU A 150 20.95 10.46 10.31
CA GLU A 150 21.68 10.50 11.56
C GLU A 150 20.89 11.32 12.60
N GLY A 151 20.65 10.75 13.78
CA GLY A 151 19.73 11.34 14.78
C GLY A 151 18.33 10.74 14.79
N GLY A 152 17.98 9.84 13.85
CA GLY A 152 16.72 9.09 13.85
C GLY A 152 15.55 9.81 13.21
N GLU A 153 15.75 11.02 12.69
CA GLU A 153 14.75 11.77 11.94
C GLU A 153 14.44 11.07 10.59
N PHE A 154 13.15 11.04 10.23
CA PHE A 154 12.71 10.47 8.96
C PHE A 154 12.98 11.45 7.79
N ASP A 155 13.64 10.97 6.72
CA ASP A 155 13.89 11.73 5.51
C ASP A 155 12.65 11.77 4.61
N SER A 156 11.75 12.70 4.92
CA SER A 156 10.52 12.89 4.16
C SER A 156 10.76 13.37 2.72
N ASP A 157 11.85 14.10 2.47
CA ASP A 157 12.16 14.61 1.14
C ASP A 157 12.60 13.47 0.22
N LEU A 158 13.48 12.60 0.71
CA LEU A 158 13.88 11.39 -0.02
C LEU A 158 12.67 10.48 -0.29
N PHE A 159 11.80 10.27 0.71
CA PHE A 159 10.59 9.47 0.56
C PHE A 159 9.64 10.05 -0.49
N ASN A 160 9.28 11.34 -0.37
CA ASN A 160 8.35 12.02 -1.26
C ASN A 160 8.87 12.07 -2.69
N ARG A 161 10.15 12.41 -2.88
CA ARG A 161 10.80 12.42 -4.20
C ARG A 161 10.69 11.05 -4.90
N ASN A 162 10.90 9.96 -4.18
CA ASN A 162 10.78 8.63 -4.74
C ASN A 162 9.32 8.22 -5.00
N LEU A 163 8.38 8.62 -4.14
CA LEU A 163 6.95 8.37 -4.34
C LEU A 163 6.42 9.12 -5.58
N GLU A 164 6.77 10.40 -5.74
CA GLU A 164 6.31 11.26 -6.84
C GLU A 164 6.79 10.82 -8.22
N LYS A 165 7.93 10.12 -8.29
CA LYS A 165 8.44 9.53 -9.54
C LYS A 165 7.60 8.36 -10.04
N THR A 166 6.86 7.68 -9.17
CA THR A 166 6.16 6.44 -9.49
C THR A 166 5.00 6.64 -10.46
N PHE A 167 4.74 5.60 -11.25
CA PHE A 167 3.60 5.56 -12.16
C PHE A 167 2.26 5.69 -11.42
N VAL A 168 2.08 4.95 -10.31
CA VAL A 168 0.82 4.99 -9.52
C VAL A 168 0.54 6.36 -8.95
N PHE A 169 1.56 7.11 -8.51
CA PHE A 169 1.37 8.45 -7.99
C PHE A 169 0.95 9.43 -9.10
N LYS A 170 1.60 9.36 -10.27
CA LYS A 170 1.26 10.18 -11.43
C LYS A 170 -0.15 9.92 -11.91
N GLN A 171 -0.53 8.64 -12.07
CA GLN A 171 -1.91 8.28 -12.40
C GLN A 171 -2.92 8.78 -11.36
N GLY A 172 -2.61 8.65 -10.09
CA GLY A 172 -3.48 9.14 -9.01
C GLY A 172 -3.72 10.65 -9.11
N LYS A 173 -2.68 11.45 -9.40
CA LYS A 173 -2.82 12.89 -9.62
C LYS A 173 -3.68 13.21 -10.85
N GLU A 174 -3.43 12.55 -11.97
CA GLU A 174 -4.23 12.76 -13.19
C GLU A 174 -5.72 12.45 -12.97
N MET A 175 -6.02 11.39 -12.23
CA MET A 175 -7.42 11.06 -11.88
C MET A 175 -8.03 12.10 -10.94
N GLU A 176 -7.29 12.60 -9.96
CA GLU A 176 -7.74 13.66 -9.06
C GLU A 176 -8.06 14.95 -9.82
N GLU A 177 -7.18 15.36 -10.73
CA GLU A 177 -7.39 16.53 -11.58
C GLU A 177 -8.62 16.40 -12.50
N LYS A 178 -8.83 15.22 -13.09
CA LYS A 178 -10.03 14.93 -13.89
C LYS A 178 -11.30 15.04 -13.06
N MET A 179 -11.32 14.43 -11.88
CA MET A 179 -12.48 14.51 -10.99
C MET A 179 -12.78 15.94 -10.53
N LEU A 180 -11.75 16.76 -10.28
CA LEU A 180 -11.93 18.17 -9.92
C LEU A 180 -12.55 18.96 -11.08
N LYS A 181 -12.07 18.77 -12.30
CA LYS A 181 -12.63 19.40 -13.51
C LYS A 181 -14.07 19.03 -13.74
N GLU A 182 -14.42 17.75 -13.61
CA GLU A 182 -15.80 17.26 -13.73
C GLU A 182 -16.72 17.84 -12.65
N GLN A 183 -16.24 17.97 -11.40
CA GLN A 183 -17.01 18.59 -10.32
C GLN A 183 -17.26 20.08 -10.57
N GLN A 184 -16.27 20.82 -11.10
CA GLN A 184 -16.42 22.22 -11.46
C GLN A 184 -17.39 22.42 -12.65
N ALA A 185 -17.34 21.53 -13.65
CA ALA A 185 -18.23 21.59 -14.81
C ALA A 185 -19.70 21.28 -14.46
N ASN A 186 -19.93 20.47 -13.42
CA ASN A 186 -21.26 20.06 -12.97
C ASN A 186 -21.83 20.94 -11.85
N GLN A 187 -21.15 22.03 -11.43
CA GLN A 187 -21.76 22.99 -10.53
C GLN A 187 -22.84 23.78 -11.30
N PRO A 188 -24.10 23.79 -10.84
CA PRO A 188 -25.13 24.59 -11.47
C PRO A 188 -24.69 26.05 -11.39
N ILE A 189 -24.67 26.74 -12.54
CA ILE A 189 -24.46 28.16 -12.61
C ILE A 189 -25.53 28.79 -11.73
N ALA A 190 -25.10 29.37 -10.59
CA ALA A 190 -26.00 30.16 -9.74
C ALA A 190 -26.49 31.33 -10.61
N VAL A 191 -27.68 31.18 -11.17
CA VAL A 191 -28.38 32.26 -11.84
C VAL A 191 -28.62 33.31 -10.76
N LYS A 192 -27.92 34.43 -10.83
CA LYS A 192 -28.28 35.63 -10.08
C LYS A 192 -29.71 36.00 -10.51
N LYS A 193 -30.68 35.62 -9.70
CA LYS A 193 -32.03 36.20 -9.76
C LYS A 193 -31.89 37.60 -9.22
N ASP A 194 -31.87 38.57 -10.10
CA ASP A 194 -32.19 39.93 -9.76
C ASP A 194 -33.58 39.94 -9.15
N ASN A 195 -33.68 40.52 -7.96
CA ASN A 195 -34.94 40.76 -7.25
C ASN A 195 -35.79 41.74 -8.04
N GLU A 196 -36.98 41.33 -8.42
CA GLU A 196 -38.13 42.21 -8.39
C GLU A 196 -39.44 41.43 -8.16
N SER A 197 -40.09 41.88 -7.12
CA SER A 197 -41.53 41.95 -6.80
C SER A 197 -42.42 40.68 -6.73
N ASN A 198 -42.90 40.54 -5.51
CA ASN A 198 -44.30 40.33 -5.09
C ASN A 198 -45.24 39.33 -5.79
N ALA A 199 -45.72 38.39 -5.05
CA ALA A 199 -47.10 38.23 -4.56
C ALA A 199 -47.43 36.79 -4.22
N LEU A 200 -47.94 36.61 -3.02
CA LEU A 200 -48.86 35.61 -2.47
C LEU A 200 -49.50 34.64 -3.49
N VAL A 201 -49.53 33.35 -3.12
CA VAL A 201 -50.78 32.58 -2.86
C VAL A 201 -50.39 31.17 -2.37
N GLU A 202 -51.24 30.73 -1.43
CA GLU A 202 -51.29 29.54 -0.61
C GLU A 202 -51.36 28.17 -1.30
N GLU A 203 -50.88 27.20 -0.54
CA GLU A 203 -51.46 25.85 -0.29
C GLU A 203 -51.71 24.87 -1.43
N LYS A 204 -51.08 23.71 -1.36
CA LYS A 204 -51.69 22.41 -1.03
C LYS A 204 -50.72 21.28 -0.94
N VAL A 205 -50.90 20.56 0.17
CA VAL A 205 -50.33 19.23 0.50
C VAL A 205 -51.00 18.17 -0.38
N VAL A 206 -50.21 17.23 -0.91
CA VAL A 206 -50.56 15.81 -1.07
C VAL A 206 -49.29 14.92 -1.25
N GLU A 207 -49.01 14.14 -0.24
CA GLU A 207 -48.67 12.72 -0.12
C GLU A 207 -47.84 12.04 -1.25
N LYS A 208 -46.65 11.60 -0.81
CA LYS A 208 -46.23 10.22 -0.40
C LYS A 208 -46.09 9.16 -1.50
N GLU A 209 -44.97 8.50 -1.35
CA GLU A 209 -44.58 7.16 -1.78
C GLU A 209 -43.90 7.06 -3.14
N VAL A 210 -42.70 6.49 -3.04
CA VAL A 210 -41.76 5.90 -4.00
C VAL A 210 -40.41 6.61 -4.07
N VAL A 211 -39.56 6.43 -3.09
CA VAL A 211 -38.09 6.60 -3.22
C VAL A 211 -37.39 5.76 -2.14
N GLU A 212 -37.34 4.46 -2.26
CA GLU A 212 -36.45 3.63 -1.39
C GLU A 212 -35.38 2.84 -2.13
N GLU A 213 -35.36 2.82 -3.46
CA GLU A 213 -34.41 1.98 -4.20
C GLU A 213 -33.18 2.70 -4.75
N LYS A 214 -33.12 4.04 -4.74
CA LYS A 214 -31.96 4.81 -5.24
C LYS A 214 -30.91 5.20 -4.20
N VAL A 215 -31.15 4.99 -2.92
CA VAL A 215 -30.28 5.46 -1.85
C VAL A 215 -29.09 4.52 -1.58
N VAL A 216 -29.16 3.26 -2.00
CA VAL A 216 -28.11 2.26 -1.70
C VAL A 216 -26.91 2.36 -2.67
N GLU A 217 -27.12 2.71 -3.93
CA GLU A 217 -26.03 2.86 -4.90
C GLU A 217 -25.20 4.14 -4.68
N GLU A 218 -25.81 5.24 -4.28
CA GLU A 218 -25.07 6.49 -4.01
C GLU A 218 -24.15 6.39 -2.79
N LYS A 219 -24.52 5.68 -1.73
CA LYS A 219 -23.69 5.49 -0.55
C LYS A 219 -22.42 4.70 -0.82
N VAL A 220 -22.45 3.71 -1.71
CA VAL A 220 -21.26 2.91 -2.08
C VAL A 220 -20.27 3.70 -2.94
N VAL A 221 -20.76 4.63 -3.77
CA VAL A 221 -19.93 5.50 -4.60
C VAL A 221 -19.29 6.61 -3.76
N GLU A 222 -20.00 7.13 -2.76
CA GLU A 222 -19.51 8.18 -1.86
C GLU A 222 -18.45 7.66 -0.87
N GLU A 223 -18.59 6.43 -0.39
CA GLU A 223 -17.57 5.79 0.47
C GLU A 223 -16.26 5.49 -0.29
N LYS A 224 -16.31 5.17 -1.58
CA LYS A 224 -15.12 5.03 -2.42
C LYS A 224 -14.48 6.38 -2.75
N LYS A 225 -15.26 7.45 -2.95
CA LYS A 225 -14.77 8.81 -3.20
C LYS A 225 -14.08 9.45 -1.98
N THR A 226 -14.59 9.21 -0.77
CA THR A 226 -13.98 9.73 0.46
C THR A 226 -12.69 8.99 0.84
N LYS A 227 -12.55 7.70 0.50
CA LYS A 227 -11.32 6.94 0.76
C LYS A 227 -10.13 7.41 -0.09
N SER A 228 -10.36 7.87 -1.33
CA SER A 228 -9.29 8.36 -2.21
C SER A 228 -8.81 9.77 -1.83
N LYS A 229 -9.72 10.69 -1.49
CA LYS A 229 -9.37 12.06 -1.03
C LYS A 229 -8.59 12.07 0.30
N GLY A 230 -8.81 11.06 1.17
CA GLY A 230 -8.13 10.94 2.45
C GLY A 230 -6.68 10.45 2.36
N LEU A 231 -6.29 9.77 1.28
CA LEU A 231 -4.97 9.16 1.20
C LEU A 231 -3.86 10.19 0.98
N PHE A 232 -4.02 11.08 0.01
CA PHE A 232 -3.00 12.09 -0.33
C PHE A 232 -2.92 13.25 0.68
N SER A 233 -4.06 13.71 1.22
CA SER A 233 -4.05 14.76 2.25
C SER A 233 -3.51 14.27 3.59
N LYS A 234 -3.73 13.00 3.95
CA LYS A 234 -3.23 12.39 5.18
C LYS A 234 -1.72 12.14 5.15
N VAL A 235 -1.13 11.83 4.00
CA VAL A 235 0.33 11.71 3.88
C VAL A 235 1.00 13.04 4.22
N LYS A 236 0.53 14.16 3.67
CA LYS A 236 1.07 15.51 4.03
C LYS A 236 0.88 15.83 5.52
N SER A 237 -0.27 15.50 6.11
CA SER A 237 -0.55 15.83 7.52
C SER A 237 0.21 14.93 8.51
N PHE A 238 0.61 13.71 8.10
CA PHE A 238 1.38 12.82 8.95
C PHE A 238 2.83 13.31 9.13
N PHE A 239 3.39 13.94 8.10
CA PHE A 239 4.75 14.48 8.14
C PHE A 239 4.82 15.96 8.56
N SER A 240 3.68 16.65 8.71
CA SER A 240 3.63 18.09 9.11
C SER A 240 3.36 18.31 10.60
N LYS A 241 3.18 17.25 11.41
CA LYS A 241 3.03 17.38 12.85
C LYS A 241 4.35 17.12 13.54
N LYS A 242 5.07 18.18 13.81
CA LYS A 242 5.96 18.36 14.96
C LYS A 242 5.34 19.31 15.94
#